data_735e13be3f924a952b7700d77381400b
#
_entry.id   735e13be3f924a952b7700d77381400b
#
_cell.length_a   1.000
_cell.length_b   1.000
_cell.length_c   1.000
_cell.angle_alpha   90.00
_cell.angle_beta   90.00
_cell.angle_gamma   90.00
#
_symmetry.space_group_name_H-M   'P 1'
#
loop_
_entity.id
_entity.type
_entity.pdbx_description
1 polymer ?
#
loop_
_entity_poly.entity_id
_entity_poly.type
_entity_poly.pdbx_seq_one_letter_code
_entity_poly.pdbx_strand_id
1 'polypeptide(L)'
;YSLENHNYLICNDKINKTDRKVKDGIHLLFTIKMHKAAQMILRDEILDDVRSSWDDLPLTNSADDLIDEGIIKGTVNWQLYGSRKPGCDSYKLTKYYTVSYNKDDNEWSTAKNNVSKFNIKDNLFKLSGRNNEHNGYEVNENYCRKFEDYKNKLSNKERKTKLKLVDNIN
;
A
#
# COMPACT_ATOMS: atom_id res chain seq x y z
N TYR A 1 6.42 24.00 -9.93
CA TYR A 1 5.93 22.65 -9.63
C TYR A 1 4.48 22.74 -9.24
N SER A 2 3.62 22.02 -9.97
CA SER A 2 2.19 21.97 -9.74
C SER A 2 1.86 21.29 -8.42
N LEU A 3 0.75 21.67 -7.80
CA LEU A 3 0.10 20.94 -6.73
C LEU A 3 -0.08 19.50 -7.18
N GLU A 4 0.63 18.55 -6.55
CA GLU A 4 0.45 17.15 -6.85
C GLU A 4 -0.69 16.61 -6.00
N ASN A 5 -1.82 16.34 -6.65
CA ASN A 5 -2.96 15.69 -6.02
C ASN A 5 -2.78 14.17 -6.07
N HIS A 6 -2.70 13.54 -4.91
CA HIS A 6 -2.63 12.09 -4.81
C HIS A 6 -3.98 11.51 -4.41
N ASN A 7 -4.41 10.50 -5.14
CA ASN A 7 -5.66 9.81 -4.86
C ASN A 7 -5.40 8.52 -4.08
N TYR A 8 -6.12 8.35 -2.98
CA TYR A 8 -6.07 7.16 -2.14
C TYR A 8 -7.39 6.42 -2.23
N LEU A 9 -7.31 5.15 -2.53
CA LEU A 9 -8.46 4.27 -2.71
C LEU A 9 -8.42 3.18 -1.64
N ILE A 10 -9.47 3.07 -0.85
CA ILE A 10 -9.59 2.04 0.17
C ILE A 10 -10.62 1.02 -0.29
N CYS A 11 -10.17 -0.23 -0.40
CA CYS A 11 -11.03 -1.36 -0.68
C CYS A 11 -11.07 -2.26 0.55
N ASN A 12 -12.26 -2.52 1.06
CA ASN A 12 -12.46 -3.40 2.21
C ASN A 12 -12.98 -4.76 1.75
N ASP A 13 -12.49 -5.81 2.41
CA ASP A 13 -13.07 -7.15 2.37
C ASP A 13 -14.15 -7.25 3.45
N LYS A 14 -15.22 -8.01 3.19
CA LYS A 14 -16.23 -8.22 4.22
C LYS A 14 -15.77 -9.23 5.27
N ILE A 15 -16.27 -9.02 6.45
CA ILE A 15 -16.05 -9.79 7.66
C ILE A 15 -16.38 -11.28 7.45
N ASN A 16 -15.37 -12.13 7.50
CA ASN A 16 -15.56 -13.58 7.60
C ASN A 16 -15.89 -13.94 9.06
N LYS A 17 -17.13 -14.33 9.29
CA LYS A 17 -17.54 -14.90 10.57
C LYS A 17 -17.23 -16.40 10.62
N THR A 18 -16.01 -16.75 10.97
CA THR A 18 -15.69 -18.11 11.41
C THR A 18 -15.11 -18.03 12.81
N ASP A 19 -15.68 -18.82 13.72
CA ASP A 19 -15.23 -19.04 15.10
C ASP A 19 -15.06 -17.79 15.99
N ARG A 20 -16.03 -16.88 16.00
CA ARG A 20 -16.08 -15.69 16.88
C ARG A 20 -14.95 -14.67 16.65
N LYS A 21 -14.03 -14.87 15.72
CA LYS A 21 -13.04 -13.87 15.33
C LYS A 21 -13.48 -13.19 14.04
N VAL A 22 -13.52 -11.88 14.07
CA VAL A 22 -13.80 -11.05 12.89
C VAL A 22 -12.47 -10.73 12.25
N LYS A 23 -12.33 -11.04 10.96
CA LYS A 23 -11.19 -10.61 10.16
C LYS A 23 -11.67 -9.58 9.14
N ASP A 24 -11.16 -8.38 9.21
CA ASP A 24 -11.35 -7.33 8.21
C ASP A 24 -10.03 -7.04 7.50
N GLY A 25 -10.08 -6.82 6.20
CA GLY A 25 -8.93 -6.48 5.38
C GLY A 25 -9.17 -5.15 4.66
N ILE A 26 -8.25 -4.22 4.82
CA ILE A 26 -8.29 -2.92 4.16
C ILE A 26 -7.13 -2.86 3.16
N HIS A 27 -7.45 -2.59 1.90
CA HIS A 27 -6.47 -2.29 0.87
C HIS A 27 -6.44 -0.79 0.61
N LEU A 28 -5.29 -0.19 0.84
CA LEU A 28 -5.04 1.23 0.59
C LEU A 28 -4.20 1.37 -0.68
N LEU A 29 -4.79 1.97 -1.72
CA LEU A 29 -4.09 2.20 -2.98
C LEU A 29 -3.65 3.66 -3.07
N PHE A 30 -2.36 3.86 -3.21
CA PHE A 30 -1.75 5.15 -3.51
C PHE A 30 -1.46 5.22 -5.01
N THR A 31 -1.83 6.32 -5.65
CA THR A 31 -1.62 6.48 -7.10
C THR A 31 -0.21 6.96 -7.46
N ILE A 32 0.76 6.75 -6.57
CA ILE A 32 2.17 7.09 -6.77
C ILE A 32 2.94 5.81 -7.07
N LYS A 33 3.71 5.81 -8.13
CA LYS A 33 4.66 4.74 -8.42
C LYS A 33 5.97 5.02 -7.67
N MET A 34 6.33 4.15 -6.74
CA MET A 34 7.57 4.30 -5.98
C MET A 34 8.35 2.98 -5.90
N HIS A 35 9.66 3.10 -5.72
CA HIS A 35 10.54 1.96 -5.54
C HIS A 35 10.20 1.19 -4.25
N LYS A 36 10.35 -0.14 -4.25
CA LYS A 36 10.08 -1.00 -3.09
C LYS A 36 10.81 -0.54 -1.81
N ALA A 37 12.04 -0.05 -1.94
CA ALA A 37 12.79 0.51 -0.81
C ALA A 37 12.09 1.71 -0.16
N ALA A 38 11.51 2.61 -0.96
CA ALA A 38 10.73 3.74 -0.44
C ALA A 38 9.44 3.27 0.24
N GLN A 39 8.77 2.24 -0.32
CA GLN A 39 7.59 1.64 0.30
C GLN A 39 7.92 0.98 1.66
N MET A 40 9.11 0.36 1.79
CA MET A 40 9.58 -0.20 3.06
C MET A 40 9.83 0.89 4.10
N ILE A 41 10.43 2.01 3.71
CA ILE A 41 10.63 3.16 4.60
C ILE A 41 9.29 3.70 5.06
N LEU A 42 8.36 3.93 4.12
CA LEU A 42 7.02 4.40 4.44
C LEU A 42 6.31 3.47 5.45
N ARG A 43 6.43 2.15 5.25
CA ARG A 43 5.90 1.18 6.20
C ARG A 43 6.47 1.34 7.59
N ASP A 44 7.79 1.43 7.70
CA ASP A 44 8.46 1.59 9.00
C ASP A 44 7.99 2.86 9.73
N GLU A 45 7.89 3.98 9.02
CA GLU A 45 7.49 5.27 9.60
C GLU A 45 6.05 5.24 10.12
N ILE A 46 5.13 4.60 9.39
CA ILE A 46 3.73 4.55 9.80
C ILE A 46 3.42 3.46 10.84
N LEU A 47 4.31 2.49 11.05
CA LEU A 47 4.07 1.41 12.01
C LEU A 47 3.97 1.92 13.46
N ASP A 48 4.78 2.89 13.83
CA ASP A 48 4.75 3.45 15.17
C ASP A 48 3.50 4.29 15.41
N ASP A 49 3.06 5.03 14.39
CA ASP A 49 1.79 5.77 14.42
C ASP A 49 0.58 4.83 14.51
N VAL A 50 0.62 3.73 13.76
CA VAL A 50 -0.44 2.71 13.81
C VAL A 50 -0.48 2.05 15.19
N ARG A 51 0.66 1.70 15.76
CA ARG A 51 0.74 1.13 17.13
C ARG A 51 0.10 2.06 18.15
N SER A 52 0.48 3.34 18.13
CA SER A 52 -0.03 4.33 19.09
C SER A 52 -1.51 4.65 18.89
N SER A 53 -1.97 4.72 17.63
CA SER A 53 -3.35 5.10 17.30
C SER A 53 -4.36 3.97 17.52
N TRP A 54 -3.91 2.72 17.57
CA TRP A 54 -4.78 1.54 17.65
C TRP A 54 -4.56 0.72 18.93
N ASP A 55 -3.81 1.25 19.89
CA ASP A 55 -3.49 0.59 21.15
C ASP A 55 -4.73 0.25 22.02
N ASP A 56 -5.78 1.06 21.91
CA ASP A 56 -7.06 0.88 22.59
C ASP A 56 -8.03 -0.07 21.86
N LEU A 57 -7.69 -0.52 20.64
CA LEU A 57 -8.53 -1.45 19.90
C LEU A 57 -8.27 -2.91 20.31
N PRO A 58 -9.32 -3.75 20.45
CA PRO A 58 -9.19 -5.15 20.84
C PRO A 58 -8.65 -6.01 19.68
N LEU A 59 -7.50 -5.66 19.16
CA LEU A 59 -6.84 -6.38 18.07
C LEU A 59 -6.08 -7.59 18.59
N THR A 60 -6.15 -8.70 17.86
CA THR A 60 -5.36 -9.91 18.14
C THR A 60 -4.08 -9.99 17.33
N ASN A 61 -3.91 -9.11 16.35
CA ASN A 61 -2.76 -9.01 15.47
C ASN A 61 -1.67 -8.15 16.11
N SER A 62 -0.43 -8.47 15.82
CA SER A 62 0.66 -7.53 16.09
C SER A 62 0.60 -6.32 15.14
N ALA A 63 1.20 -5.21 15.51
CA ALA A 63 1.26 -4.05 14.62
C ALA A 63 1.95 -4.38 13.27
N ASP A 64 2.95 -5.26 13.30
CA ASP A 64 3.63 -5.72 12.08
C ASP A 64 2.72 -6.52 11.14
N ASP A 65 1.70 -7.21 11.68
CA ASP A 65 0.69 -7.93 10.89
C ASP A 65 -0.38 -7.01 10.29
N LEU A 66 -0.53 -5.80 10.82
CA LEU A 66 -1.53 -4.83 10.34
C LEU A 66 -1.15 -4.24 8.99
N ILE A 67 0.15 -4.07 8.73
CA ILE A 67 0.67 -3.55 7.46
C ILE A 67 1.50 -4.65 6.79
N ASP A 68 0.87 -5.35 5.84
CA ASP A 68 1.44 -6.52 5.17
C ASP A 68 2.69 -6.16 4.36
N GLU A 69 3.84 -6.65 4.82
CA GLU A 69 5.12 -6.50 4.16
C GLU A 69 5.24 -7.34 2.88
N GLY A 70 4.46 -8.42 2.78
CA GLY A 70 4.52 -9.35 1.66
C GLY A 70 4.14 -8.71 0.33
N ILE A 71 3.22 -7.77 0.34
CA ILE A 71 2.82 -6.99 -0.85
C ILE A 71 4.00 -6.14 -1.35
N ILE A 72 4.66 -5.43 -0.44
CA ILE A 72 5.81 -4.56 -0.77
C ILE A 72 6.97 -5.39 -1.32
N LYS A 73 7.26 -6.52 -0.69
CA LYS A 73 8.30 -7.46 -1.14
C LYS A 73 7.94 -8.19 -2.42
N GLY A 74 6.67 -8.19 -2.81
CA GLY A 74 6.17 -8.95 -3.97
C GLY A 74 6.20 -10.47 -3.75
N THR A 75 6.10 -10.93 -2.50
CA THR A 75 6.10 -12.35 -2.13
C THR A 75 4.70 -12.96 -2.11
N VAL A 76 3.67 -12.13 -2.13
CA VAL A 76 2.26 -12.53 -2.19
C VAL A 76 1.55 -11.81 -3.31
N ASN A 77 0.54 -12.47 -3.87
CA ASN A 77 -0.34 -11.84 -4.87
C ASN A 77 -1.32 -10.92 -4.18
N TRP A 78 -1.39 -9.68 -4.65
CA TRP A 78 -2.33 -8.71 -4.13
C TRP A 78 -3.68 -8.82 -4.81
N GLN A 79 -4.74 -8.90 -4.01
CA GLN A 79 -6.10 -8.88 -4.50
C GLN A 79 -6.56 -7.43 -4.69
N LEU A 80 -6.87 -7.08 -5.92
CA LEU A 80 -7.28 -5.75 -6.30
C LEU A 80 -8.81 -5.63 -6.34
N TYR A 81 -9.30 -4.44 -6.68
CA TYR A 81 -10.73 -4.17 -6.86
C TYR A 81 -11.43 -5.24 -7.71
N GLY A 82 -12.57 -5.70 -7.25
CA GLY A 82 -13.39 -6.70 -7.91
C GLY A 82 -12.94 -8.15 -7.73
N SER A 83 -11.69 -8.38 -7.28
CA SER A 83 -11.24 -9.74 -6.93
C SER A 83 -11.85 -10.19 -5.60
N ARG A 84 -11.90 -11.52 -5.39
CA ARG A 84 -12.40 -12.11 -4.13
C ARG A 84 -11.65 -13.38 -3.77
N LYS A 85 -11.55 -13.66 -2.48
CA LYS A 85 -11.16 -14.98 -1.99
C LYS A 85 -12.35 -15.94 -2.04
N PRO A 86 -12.13 -17.25 -2.15
CA PRO A 86 -13.21 -18.22 -2.05
C PRO A 86 -14.01 -18.03 -0.76
N GLY A 87 -15.35 -17.98 -0.87
CA GLY A 87 -16.25 -17.78 0.25
C GLY A 87 -16.35 -16.33 0.80
N CYS A 88 -15.62 -15.39 0.20
CA CYS A 88 -15.65 -13.98 0.60
C CYS A 88 -16.34 -13.09 -0.44
N ASP A 89 -16.76 -11.91 -0.02
CA ASP A 89 -17.21 -10.87 -0.95
C ASP A 89 -16.02 -10.29 -1.72
N SER A 90 -16.31 -9.68 -2.86
CA SER A 90 -15.29 -8.98 -3.64
C SER A 90 -14.85 -7.69 -2.97
N TYR A 91 -13.58 -7.32 -3.16
CA TYR A 91 -13.08 -6.02 -2.76
C TYR A 91 -13.80 -4.91 -3.50
N LYS A 92 -14.34 -3.94 -2.75
CA LYS A 92 -15.09 -2.80 -3.26
C LYS A 92 -14.41 -1.50 -2.86
N LEU A 93 -14.54 -0.49 -3.70
CA LEU A 93 -14.13 0.86 -3.34
C LEU A 93 -15.11 1.40 -2.28
N THR A 94 -14.64 1.62 -1.08
CA THR A 94 -15.45 2.10 0.06
C THR A 94 -15.14 3.53 0.45
N LYS A 95 -13.91 3.99 0.19
CA LYS A 95 -13.48 5.36 0.48
C LYS A 95 -12.56 5.86 -0.61
N TYR A 96 -12.65 7.16 -0.87
CA TYR A 96 -11.84 7.86 -1.86
C TYR A 96 -11.42 9.22 -1.29
N TYR A 97 -10.13 9.46 -1.29
CA TYR A 97 -9.54 10.71 -0.78
C TYR A 97 -8.65 11.35 -1.84
N THR A 98 -8.62 12.66 -1.82
CA THR A 98 -7.57 13.46 -2.47
C THR A 98 -6.70 14.04 -1.39
N VAL A 99 -5.39 13.88 -1.53
CA VAL A 99 -4.41 14.52 -0.67
C VAL A 99 -3.61 15.50 -1.50
N SER A 100 -3.48 16.69 -1.01
CA SER A 100 -2.78 17.80 -1.67
C SER A 100 -1.73 18.35 -0.74
N TYR A 101 -0.58 18.70 -1.29
CA TYR A 101 0.49 19.38 -0.57
C TYR A 101 0.64 20.80 -1.11
N ASN A 102 0.50 21.78 -0.24
CA ASN A 102 0.76 23.18 -0.56
C ASN A 102 2.22 23.51 -0.22
N LYS A 103 3.02 23.84 -1.23
CA LYS A 103 4.44 24.16 -1.05
C LYS A 103 4.67 25.52 -0.39
N ASP A 104 3.78 26.47 -0.60
CA ASP A 104 3.93 27.82 -0.09
C ASP A 104 3.76 27.83 1.43
N ASP A 105 2.81 27.09 1.94
CA ASP A 105 2.49 26.98 3.37
C ASP A 105 3.14 25.77 4.04
N ASN A 106 3.76 24.87 3.24
CA ASN A 106 4.31 23.59 3.68
C ASN A 106 3.27 22.70 4.41
N GLU A 107 2.02 22.75 3.94
CA GLU A 107 0.91 22.07 4.57
C GLU A 107 0.29 20.97 3.70
N TRP A 108 -0.13 19.89 4.35
CA TRP A 108 -0.90 18.83 3.76
C TRP A 108 -2.39 19.03 4.02
N SER A 109 -3.20 18.81 3.01
CA SER A 109 -4.65 18.80 3.13
C SER A 109 -5.22 17.48 2.60
N THR A 110 -6.29 17.01 3.24
CA THR A 110 -6.98 15.79 2.84
C THR A 110 -8.45 16.06 2.66
N ALA A 111 -8.97 15.77 1.48
CA ALA A 111 -10.39 15.87 1.16
C ALA A 111 -10.98 14.49 0.91
N LYS A 112 -12.01 14.14 1.67
CA LYS A 112 -12.82 12.93 1.43
C LYS A 112 -13.79 13.19 0.28
N ASN A 113 -13.73 12.35 -0.74
CA ASN A 113 -14.57 12.45 -1.93
C ASN A 113 -15.78 11.50 -1.84
N ASN A 114 -16.82 11.81 -2.59
CA ASN A 114 -17.97 10.93 -2.71
C ASN A 114 -17.65 9.76 -3.65
N VAL A 115 -17.65 8.54 -3.11
CA VAL A 115 -17.36 7.30 -3.85
C VAL A 115 -18.35 7.08 -5.00
N SER A 116 -19.62 7.50 -4.88
CA SER A 116 -20.61 7.34 -5.95
C SER A 116 -20.28 8.16 -7.21
N LYS A 117 -19.46 9.20 -7.07
CA LYS A 117 -18.97 10.03 -8.19
C LYS A 117 -17.70 9.47 -8.82
N PHE A 118 -17.11 8.42 -8.26
CA PHE A 118 -15.92 7.79 -8.84
C PHE A 118 -16.33 6.93 -10.03
N ASN A 119 -15.97 7.36 -11.24
CA ASN A 119 -16.23 6.56 -12.43
C ASN A 119 -15.22 5.41 -12.52
N ILE A 120 -15.69 4.21 -12.19
CA ILE A 120 -14.85 3.01 -12.18
C ILE A 120 -14.32 2.67 -13.57
N LYS A 121 -15.13 2.83 -14.62
CA LYS A 121 -14.73 2.51 -16.00
C LYS A 121 -13.53 3.35 -16.43
N ASP A 122 -13.59 4.65 -16.18
CA ASP A 122 -12.54 5.59 -16.58
C ASP A 122 -11.30 5.52 -15.70
N ASN A 123 -11.44 4.97 -14.48
CA ASN A 123 -10.36 4.91 -13.49
C ASN A 123 -9.95 3.47 -13.11
N LEU A 124 -10.33 2.47 -13.89
CA LEU A 124 -10.02 1.06 -13.58
C LEU A 124 -8.50 0.82 -13.47
N PHE A 125 -7.70 1.52 -14.27
CA PHE A 125 -6.25 1.44 -14.21
C PHE A 125 -5.68 1.90 -12.85
N LYS A 126 -6.29 2.89 -12.19
CA LYS A 126 -5.92 3.32 -10.82
C LYS A 126 -6.20 2.21 -9.81
N LEU A 127 -7.31 1.50 -9.97
CA LEU A 127 -7.71 0.39 -9.12
C LEU A 127 -6.91 -0.90 -9.39
N SER A 128 -6.26 -1.01 -10.53
CA SER A 128 -5.43 -2.16 -10.92
C SER A 128 -3.99 -2.10 -10.39
N GLY A 129 -3.60 -1.05 -9.69
CA GLY A 129 -2.23 -0.84 -9.25
C GLY A 129 -1.23 -0.56 -10.39
N ARG A 130 -1.72 -0.31 -11.61
CA ARG A 130 -0.93 -0.02 -12.82
C ARG A 130 -0.92 1.46 -13.19
N ASN A 131 -1.30 2.32 -12.25
CA ASN A 131 -1.30 3.75 -12.50
C ASN A 131 0.12 4.27 -12.66
N ASN A 132 0.39 4.93 -13.79
CA ASN A 132 1.68 5.54 -14.11
C ASN A 132 1.61 7.07 -14.20
N GLU A 133 0.51 7.70 -13.76
CA GLU A 133 0.31 9.15 -13.88
C GLU A 133 1.32 9.94 -13.05
N HIS A 134 1.80 9.37 -11.94
CA HIS A 134 2.73 10.02 -11.02
C HIS A 134 4.01 9.19 -10.89
N ASN A 135 4.97 9.47 -11.76
CA ASN A 135 6.23 8.71 -11.83
C ASN A 135 7.38 9.33 -11.03
N GLY A 136 7.18 10.53 -10.47
CA GLY A 136 8.24 11.27 -9.81
C GLY A 136 8.04 11.32 -8.30
N TYR A 137 9.03 10.89 -7.56
CA TYR A 137 9.21 11.20 -6.15
C TYR A 137 10.70 11.41 -5.91
N GLU A 138 11.02 12.21 -4.94
CA GLU A 138 12.38 12.40 -4.47
C GLU A 138 12.49 11.81 -3.06
N VAL A 139 13.61 11.16 -2.80
CA VAL A 139 13.87 10.66 -1.44
C VAL A 139 14.44 11.80 -0.64
N ASN A 140 13.80 12.14 0.47
CA ASN A 140 14.29 13.15 1.40
C ASN A 140 15.71 12.78 1.90
N GLU A 141 16.58 13.75 2.05
CA GLU A 141 17.98 13.57 2.44
C GLU A 141 18.15 12.71 3.70
N ASN A 142 17.26 12.89 4.68
CA ASN A 142 17.27 12.11 5.93
C ASN A 142 17.07 10.60 5.71
N TYR A 143 16.46 10.21 4.58
CA TYR A 143 16.16 8.81 4.25
C TYR A 143 17.09 8.21 3.19
N CYS A 144 17.99 8.97 2.60
CA CYS A 144 18.86 8.48 1.52
C CYS A 144 19.65 7.23 1.92
N ARG A 145 20.25 7.22 3.11
CA ARG A 145 21.00 6.07 3.62
C ARG A 145 20.09 4.84 3.82
N LYS A 146 18.95 5.02 4.48
CA LYS A 146 17.96 3.96 4.72
C LYS A 146 17.43 3.39 3.39
N PHE A 147 17.22 4.27 2.39
CA PHE A 147 16.81 3.89 1.05
C PHE A 147 17.84 2.99 0.35
N GLU A 148 19.12 3.36 0.34
CA GLU A 148 20.17 2.53 -0.27
C GLU A 148 20.35 1.21 0.46
N ASP A 149 20.24 1.18 1.79
CA ASP A 149 20.30 -0.05 2.59
C ASP A 149 19.17 -1.03 2.19
N TYR A 150 17.94 -0.56 2.07
CA TYR A 150 16.82 -1.39 1.61
C TYR A 150 16.97 -1.84 0.17
N LYS A 151 17.42 -0.98 -0.72
CA LYS A 151 17.67 -1.30 -2.12
C LYS A 151 18.71 -2.41 -2.28
N ASN A 152 19.80 -2.34 -1.52
CA ASN A 152 20.85 -3.36 -1.50
C ASN A 152 20.32 -4.71 -0.94
N LYS A 153 19.54 -4.69 0.15
CA LYS A 153 18.91 -5.90 0.71
C LYS A 153 17.99 -6.59 -0.30
N LEU A 154 17.16 -5.82 -1.01
CA LEU A 154 16.24 -6.34 -2.03
C LEU A 154 16.98 -6.94 -3.21
N SER A 155 18.01 -6.26 -3.74
CA SER A 155 18.84 -6.74 -4.86
C SER A 155 19.58 -8.03 -4.52
N ASN A 156 20.12 -8.15 -3.32
CA ASN A 156 20.82 -9.34 -2.87
C ASN A 156 19.88 -10.54 -2.73
N LYS A 157 18.63 -10.32 -2.31
CA LYS A 157 17.62 -11.36 -2.23
C LYS A 157 17.21 -11.87 -3.62
N GLU A 158 17.03 -10.98 -4.57
CA GLU A 158 16.70 -11.35 -5.97
C GLU A 158 17.83 -12.16 -6.63
N ARG A 159 19.10 -11.79 -6.39
CA ARG A 159 20.26 -12.56 -6.88
C ARG A 159 20.29 -13.98 -6.31
N LYS A 160 20.09 -14.14 -5.01
CA LYS A 160 20.04 -15.46 -4.36
C LYS A 160 18.90 -16.34 -4.87
N THR A 161 17.75 -15.76 -5.17
CA THR A 161 16.61 -16.51 -5.73
C THR A 161 16.88 -16.96 -7.16
N LYS A 162 17.50 -16.12 -7.98
CA LYS A 162 17.91 -16.49 -9.36
C LYS A 162 18.94 -17.61 -9.37
N LEU A 163 19.95 -17.56 -8.50
CA LEU A 163 20.95 -18.63 -8.38
C LEU A 163 20.31 -19.97 -8.02
N LYS A 164 19.39 -20.01 -7.03
CA LYS A 164 18.68 -21.24 -6.67
C LYS A 164 17.80 -21.82 -7.78
N LEU A 165 17.27 -21.01 -8.68
CA LEU A 165 16.51 -21.48 -9.84
C LEU A 165 17.40 -22.13 -10.89
N VAL A 166 18.64 -21.65 -11.06
CA VAL A 166 19.61 -22.24 -11.99
C VAL A 166 20.11 -23.61 -11.48
N ASP A 167 20.36 -23.71 -10.19
CA ASP A 167 20.82 -24.96 -9.55
C ASP A 167 19.78 -26.09 -9.59
N ASN A 168 18.51 -25.78 -9.75
CA ASN A 168 17.42 -26.76 -9.86
C ASN A 168 17.09 -27.18 -11.30
N ILE A 169 17.79 -26.65 -12.31
CA ILE A 169 17.58 -26.97 -13.73
C ILE A 169 18.67 -27.92 -14.26
N ASN A 170 19.71 -28.16 -13.50
CA ASN A 170 20.76 -29.14 -13.75
C ASN A 170 20.51 -30.42 -12.91
#